data_05385abf9b06cfcf1a64b581fec3e2d6
#
_entry.id   05385abf9b06cfcf1a64b581fec3e2d6
#
_cell.length_a   1.000
_cell.length_b   1.000
_cell.length_c   1.000
_cell.angle_alpha   90.00
_cell.angle_beta   90.00
_cell.angle_gamma   90.00
#
_symmetry.space_group_name_H-M   'P 1'
#
loop_
_entity.id
_entity.type
_entity.pdbx_description
1 polymer ?
#
loop_
_entity_poly.entity_id
_entity_poly.type
_entity_poly.pdbx_seq_one_letter_code
_entity_poly.pdbx_strand_id
1 'polypeptide(L)'
;MAASSLTLVRDIQSQPNSAQALELAFKAFNELSGELTQTYQALESQVRDLTAELEAANAQRLRELAEKERIAHRLTKLLQLLPGGVLVLNARGQISECNAAALDLLGSPLEGELWVEIIRTRFAPRSDDGHEISLVNGKRVSLLSRSLEEEPGQIILITDQTETRRLQQRLSRHQRLTEMGQMVSSLAHQIRTPLAAAMLYAGHLAHALPSQAAQAGDDQPADADRLQRTHDRLMSRLHNMERQVRDMLVFARGEAVLDARLSMAQLFDETRLAAEVLLRDSRTRCQWTNEAPNCQLDCNQESLVGAILNLLENAQQNGGAQVLLKVIADHNCEAGHLRFFVQDNGPGIDPKVLSQVTEAFYTTRAQGTGLGLAVAQVVARAHGGRFFIENLASGNLDPEAEQVSGIRAGFVLPCQGKATQEQTV
;
A
#
# COMPACT_ATOMS: atom_id res chain seq x y z
N MET A 1 73.52 -28.67 32.67
CA MET A 1 74.19 -28.96 33.95
C MET A 1 74.34 -30.47 34.24
N ALA A 2 73.68 -31.38 33.54
CA ALA A 2 73.84 -32.84 33.80
C ALA A 2 75.10 -33.50 33.24
N ALA A 3 75.90 -32.78 32.43
CA ALA A 3 77.11 -33.35 31.82
C ALA A 3 78.39 -33.25 32.73
N SER A 4 78.40 -32.36 33.71
CA SER A 4 79.53 -32.22 34.59
C SER A 4 79.61 -33.24 35.72
N SER A 5 78.52 -33.78 36.17
CA SER A 5 78.39 -34.76 37.23
C SER A 5 78.85 -36.19 36.84
N LEU A 6 78.76 -36.52 35.57
CA LEU A 6 79.14 -37.85 35.04
C LEU A 6 80.66 -38.00 34.83
N THR A 7 81.40 -36.92 34.72
CA THR A 7 82.88 -36.94 34.57
C THR A 7 83.58 -37.22 35.91
N LEU A 8 83.02 -36.85 37.02
CA LEU A 8 83.57 -37.10 38.36
C LEU A 8 83.47 -38.55 38.79
N VAL A 9 82.57 -39.33 38.30
CA VAL A 9 82.42 -40.76 38.69
C VAL A 9 83.40 -41.65 37.91
N ARG A 10 84.02 -41.19 36.82
CA ARG A 10 84.90 -41.97 35.95
C ARG A 10 86.36 -41.98 36.47
N ASP A 11 86.73 -41.06 37.40
CA ASP A 11 88.09 -40.94 37.93
C ASP A 11 88.38 -41.73 39.26
N ILE A 12 87.42 -42.46 39.77
CA ILE A 12 87.46 -43.21 41.03
C ILE A 12 88.13 -44.62 40.87
N GLN A 13 88.53 -45.03 39.65
CA GLN A 13 89.05 -46.41 39.39
C GLN A 13 90.58 -46.57 39.49
N SER A 14 91.32 -45.57 39.94
CA SER A 14 92.76 -45.73 40.09
C SER A 14 93.29 -45.02 41.34
N GLN A 15 93.19 -45.63 42.55
CA GLN A 15 94.22 -45.77 43.62
C GLN A 15 93.61 -46.15 45.00
N PRO A 16 94.39 -46.89 45.85
CA PRO A 16 93.85 -47.50 47.03
C PRO A 16 94.00 -46.60 48.29
N ASN A 17 93.10 -45.71 48.50
CA ASN A 17 92.84 -45.14 49.83
C ASN A 17 91.32 -45.10 50.04
N SER A 18 90.78 -46.20 50.51
CA SER A 18 89.36 -46.48 50.64
C SER A 18 88.52 -45.41 51.41
N ALA A 19 89.20 -44.72 52.34
CA ALA A 19 88.57 -43.67 53.15
C ALA A 19 88.32 -42.38 52.36
N GLN A 20 89.28 -41.93 51.56
CA GLN A 20 89.14 -40.69 50.74
C GLN A 20 88.16 -40.89 49.53
N ALA A 21 88.20 -42.07 48.92
CA ALA A 21 87.29 -42.43 47.88
C ALA A 21 85.82 -42.48 48.36
N LEU A 22 85.59 -43.01 49.55
CA LEU A 22 84.26 -43.04 50.17
C LEU A 22 83.75 -41.65 50.53
N GLU A 23 84.69 -40.76 51.06
CA GLU A 23 84.35 -39.39 51.40
C GLU A 23 83.93 -38.55 50.14
N LEU A 24 84.68 -38.73 49.05
CA LEU A 24 84.37 -38.10 47.77
C LEU A 24 83.04 -38.61 47.21
N ALA A 25 82.80 -39.95 47.27
CA ALA A 25 81.51 -40.54 46.80
C ALA A 25 80.35 -40.05 47.67
N PHE A 26 80.57 -39.92 49.00
CA PHE A 26 79.47 -39.44 49.89
C PHE A 26 79.21 -37.93 49.66
N LYS A 27 80.25 -37.13 49.37
CA LYS A 27 80.09 -35.73 49.00
C LYS A 27 79.33 -35.58 47.65
N ALA A 28 79.71 -36.35 46.63
CA ALA A 28 79.04 -36.37 45.37
C ALA A 28 77.57 -36.84 45.49
N PHE A 29 77.31 -37.83 46.31
CA PHE A 29 75.99 -38.28 46.64
C PHE A 29 75.08 -37.22 47.30
N ASN A 30 75.71 -36.51 48.30
CA ASN A 30 74.94 -35.40 48.96
C ASN A 30 74.71 -34.21 48.05
N GLU A 31 75.65 -33.87 47.18
CA GLU A 31 75.50 -32.81 46.18
C GLU A 31 74.39 -33.20 45.18
N LEU A 32 74.41 -34.43 44.62
CA LEU A 32 73.39 -34.94 43.71
C LEU A 32 72.04 -35.02 44.39
N SER A 33 71.98 -35.51 45.64
CA SER A 33 70.77 -35.57 46.44
C SER A 33 70.18 -34.21 46.70
N GLY A 34 71.05 -33.21 46.96
CA GLY A 34 70.68 -31.79 47.13
C GLY A 34 70.08 -31.21 45.82
N GLU A 35 70.80 -31.41 44.68
CA GLU A 35 70.29 -30.99 43.37
C GLU A 35 68.93 -31.66 43.01
N LEU A 36 68.84 -32.93 43.28
CA LEU A 36 67.62 -33.68 43.04
C LEU A 36 66.43 -33.14 43.84
N THR A 37 66.72 -32.86 45.17
CA THR A 37 65.69 -32.29 46.06
C THR A 37 65.27 -30.91 45.63
N GLN A 38 66.25 -30.03 45.22
CA GLN A 38 65.90 -28.71 44.68
C GLN A 38 65.11 -28.77 43.39
N THR A 39 65.51 -29.67 42.46
CA THR A 39 64.78 -29.91 41.22
C THR A 39 63.37 -30.41 41.47
N TYR A 40 63.18 -31.30 42.40
CA TYR A 40 61.89 -31.80 42.79
C TYR A 40 61.01 -30.72 43.40
N GLN A 41 61.56 -29.89 44.29
CA GLN A 41 60.84 -28.74 44.87
C GLN A 41 60.43 -27.73 43.80
N ALA A 42 61.35 -27.41 42.87
CA ALA A 42 61.05 -26.50 41.76
C ALA A 42 59.97 -27.06 40.85
N LEU A 43 60.01 -28.36 40.49
CA LEU A 43 59.00 -29.02 39.71
C LEU A 43 57.61 -29.04 40.41
N GLU A 44 57.65 -29.32 41.74
CA GLU A 44 56.41 -29.33 42.54
C GLU A 44 55.75 -27.93 42.59
N SER A 45 56.56 -26.88 42.71
CA SER A 45 56.12 -25.49 42.66
C SER A 45 55.52 -25.16 41.26
N GLN A 46 56.27 -25.55 40.20
CA GLN A 46 55.82 -25.32 38.84
C GLN A 46 54.51 -26.05 38.51
N VAL A 47 54.36 -27.29 38.98
CA VAL A 47 53.08 -28.04 38.84
C VAL A 47 51.92 -27.34 39.56
N ARG A 48 52.20 -26.83 40.77
CA ARG A 48 51.21 -26.14 41.60
C ARG A 48 50.79 -24.83 40.93
N ASP A 49 51.77 -24.06 40.40
CA ASP A 49 51.49 -22.80 39.68
C ASP A 49 50.69 -23.04 38.39
N LEU A 50 51.09 -24.02 37.57
CA LEU A 50 50.39 -24.40 36.36
C LEU A 50 48.95 -24.91 36.63
N THR A 51 48.78 -25.67 37.75
CA THR A 51 47.45 -26.15 38.16
C THR A 51 46.56 -24.98 38.55
N ALA A 52 47.07 -24.02 39.29
CA ALA A 52 46.37 -22.80 39.69
C ALA A 52 46.00 -21.92 38.47
N GLU A 53 46.94 -21.76 37.52
CA GLU A 53 46.64 -21.04 36.25
C GLU A 53 45.55 -21.73 35.42
N LEU A 54 45.62 -23.07 35.32
CA LEU A 54 44.62 -23.86 34.59
C LEU A 54 43.23 -23.75 35.24
N GLU A 55 43.16 -23.83 36.58
CA GLU A 55 41.89 -23.64 37.30
C GLU A 55 41.33 -22.24 37.12
N ALA A 56 42.16 -21.21 37.17
CA ALA A 56 41.77 -19.81 36.93
C ALA A 56 41.28 -19.61 35.51
N ALA A 57 42.00 -20.14 34.51
CA ALA A 57 41.60 -20.06 33.09
C ALA A 57 40.28 -20.79 32.82
N ASN A 58 40.10 -21.98 33.40
CA ASN A 58 38.83 -22.72 33.28
C ASN A 58 37.65 -21.98 33.93
N ALA A 59 37.89 -21.42 35.13
CA ALA A 59 36.87 -20.62 35.82
C ALA A 59 36.46 -19.38 35.00
N GLN A 60 37.43 -18.72 34.38
CA GLN A 60 37.15 -17.59 33.49
C GLN A 60 36.35 -18.00 32.27
N ARG A 61 36.75 -19.08 31.58
CA ARG A 61 36.07 -19.61 30.41
C ARG A 61 34.61 -20.00 30.71
N LEU A 62 34.37 -20.61 31.87
CA LEU A 62 33.00 -20.95 32.30
C LEU A 62 32.16 -19.70 32.55
N ARG A 63 32.75 -18.62 33.12
CA ARG A 63 32.05 -17.35 33.29
C ARG A 63 31.67 -16.73 31.93
N GLU A 64 32.62 -16.68 30.98
CA GLU A 64 32.39 -16.18 29.64
C GLU A 64 31.30 -16.97 28.89
N LEU A 65 31.30 -18.30 28.99
CA LEU A 65 30.27 -19.16 28.42
C LEU A 65 28.89 -18.87 29.03
N ALA A 66 28.82 -18.79 30.36
CA ALA A 66 27.58 -18.49 31.07
C ALA A 66 27.03 -17.09 30.72
N GLU A 67 27.91 -16.11 30.50
CA GLU A 67 27.53 -14.77 30.07
C GLU A 67 27.00 -14.77 28.62
N LYS A 68 27.68 -15.47 27.70
CA LYS A 68 27.20 -15.65 26.30
C LYS A 68 25.85 -16.34 26.25
N GLU A 69 25.64 -17.42 27.01
CA GLU A 69 24.35 -18.11 27.10
C GLU A 69 23.26 -17.19 27.66
N ARG A 70 23.57 -16.37 28.65
CA ARG A 70 22.59 -15.42 29.20
C ARG A 70 22.20 -14.35 28.21
N ILE A 71 23.17 -13.83 27.41
CA ILE A 71 22.89 -12.86 26.34
C ILE A 71 22.07 -13.49 25.24
N ALA A 72 22.44 -14.68 24.77
CA ALA A 72 21.70 -15.42 23.76
C ALA A 72 20.25 -15.68 24.16
N HIS A 73 20.04 -16.16 25.41
CA HIS A 73 18.70 -16.38 25.94
C HIS A 73 17.88 -15.07 26.04
N ARG A 74 18.52 -13.98 26.46
CA ARG A 74 17.85 -12.67 26.50
C ARG A 74 17.45 -12.18 25.11
N LEU A 75 18.33 -12.34 24.11
CA LEU A 75 18.05 -11.98 22.71
C LEU A 75 16.88 -12.80 22.15
N THR A 76 16.90 -14.11 22.37
CA THR A 76 15.80 -15.01 21.95
C THR A 76 14.47 -14.58 22.58
N LYS A 77 14.46 -14.28 23.89
CA LYS A 77 13.24 -13.77 24.54
C LYS A 77 12.77 -12.44 23.98
N LEU A 78 13.68 -11.51 23.69
CA LEU A 78 13.33 -10.21 23.07
C LEU A 78 12.72 -10.41 21.69
N LEU A 79 13.27 -11.29 20.85
CA LEU A 79 12.74 -11.61 19.54
C LEU A 79 11.35 -12.24 19.62
N GLN A 80 11.10 -13.10 20.64
CA GLN A 80 9.79 -13.71 20.85
C GLN A 80 8.72 -12.72 21.31
N LEU A 81 9.10 -11.65 22.02
CA LEU A 81 8.18 -10.62 22.51
C LEU A 81 7.89 -9.53 21.48
N LEU A 82 8.59 -9.50 20.35
CA LEU A 82 8.32 -8.53 19.30
C LEU A 82 6.93 -8.78 18.70
N PRO A 83 6.09 -7.73 18.55
CA PRO A 83 4.76 -7.86 17.95
C PRO A 83 4.80 -8.04 16.43
N GLY A 84 5.98 -8.09 15.81
CA GLY A 84 6.20 -8.34 14.40
C GLY A 84 6.82 -9.70 14.12
N GLY A 85 6.44 -10.33 13.03
CA GLY A 85 7.07 -11.56 12.54
C GLY A 85 8.48 -11.28 12.07
N VAL A 86 9.46 -11.99 12.62
CA VAL A 86 10.86 -11.94 12.19
C VAL A 86 11.23 -13.28 11.60
N LEU A 87 11.79 -13.24 10.38
CA LEU A 87 12.32 -14.40 9.67
C LEU A 87 13.77 -14.14 9.31
N VAL A 88 14.61 -15.14 9.46
CA VAL A 88 15.99 -15.14 8.97
C VAL A 88 16.09 -16.11 7.82
N LEU A 89 16.57 -15.63 6.68
CA LEU A 89 16.81 -16.45 5.49
C LEU A 89 18.31 -16.71 5.35
N ASN A 90 18.65 -17.93 4.98
CA ASN A 90 20.01 -18.29 4.61
C ASN A 90 20.32 -17.88 3.15
N ALA A 91 21.56 -18.12 2.69
CA ALA A 91 22.01 -17.83 1.31
C ALA A 91 21.19 -18.52 0.21
N ARG A 92 20.45 -19.59 0.55
CA ARG A 92 19.59 -20.33 -0.40
C ARG A 92 18.14 -19.86 -0.41
N GLY A 93 17.80 -18.83 0.40
CA GLY A 93 16.44 -18.33 0.53
C GLY A 93 15.52 -19.24 1.36
N GLN A 94 16.10 -20.16 2.16
CA GLN A 94 15.34 -20.98 3.12
C GLN A 94 15.28 -20.25 4.46
N ILE A 95 14.17 -20.40 5.16
CA ILE A 95 13.96 -19.84 6.49
C ILE A 95 14.78 -20.68 7.48
N SER A 96 15.81 -20.08 8.08
CA SER A 96 16.67 -20.70 9.10
C SER A 96 16.08 -20.52 10.50
N GLU A 97 15.49 -19.38 10.79
CA GLU A 97 14.90 -19.04 12.07
C GLU A 97 13.64 -18.21 11.92
N CYS A 98 12.70 -18.36 12.84
CA CYS A 98 11.52 -17.53 12.93
C CYS A 98 11.10 -17.31 14.38
N ASN A 99 10.43 -16.18 14.65
CA ASN A 99 9.83 -15.94 15.96
C ASN A 99 8.35 -16.39 16.00
N ALA A 100 7.78 -16.41 17.21
CA ALA A 100 6.39 -16.81 17.41
C ALA A 100 5.40 -15.96 16.61
N ALA A 101 5.62 -14.64 16.51
CA ALA A 101 4.74 -13.75 15.75
C ALA A 101 4.73 -14.06 14.25
N ALA A 102 5.85 -14.52 13.68
CA ALA A 102 5.89 -14.98 12.28
C ALA A 102 5.01 -16.24 12.08
N LEU A 103 5.03 -17.18 13.02
CA LEU A 103 4.18 -18.37 12.99
C LEU A 103 2.70 -18.00 13.12
N ASP A 104 2.35 -17.03 13.96
CA ASP A 104 0.97 -16.54 14.12
C ASP A 104 0.44 -15.80 12.88
N LEU A 105 1.34 -15.14 12.15
CA LEU A 105 0.98 -14.39 10.94
C LEU A 105 0.86 -15.30 9.72
N LEU A 106 1.87 -16.14 9.49
CA LEU A 106 2.00 -16.94 8.27
C LEU A 106 1.55 -18.39 8.45
N GLY A 107 1.44 -18.88 9.68
CA GLY A 107 1.13 -20.29 9.97
C GLY A 107 2.38 -21.18 9.97
N SER A 108 2.22 -22.42 10.47
CA SER A 108 3.26 -23.43 10.57
C SER A 108 3.13 -24.46 9.43
N PRO A 109 4.22 -25.16 8.97
CA PRO A 109 5.62 -24.91 9.31
C PRO A 109 6.24 -23.74 8.53
N LEU A 110 7.32 -23.13 9.06
CA LEU A 110 8.08 -22.09 8.39
C LEU A 110 9.58 -22.45 8.28
N GLU A 111 10.17 -22.98 9.34
CA GLU A 111 11.59 -23.32 9.35
C GLU A 111 11.92 -24.44 8.34
N GLY A 112 12.96 -24.21 7.57
CA GLY A 112 13.38 -25.13 6.50
C GLY A 112 12.68 -24.92 5.17
N GLU A 113 11.56 -24.19 5.13
CA GLU A 113 10.82 -23.90 3.91
C GLU A 113 11.49 -22.80 3.08
N LEU A 114 11.27 -22.82 1.77
CA LEU A 114 11.71 -21.75 0.87
C LEU A 114 10.78 -20.54 0.99
N TRP A 115 11.36 -19.36 1.17
CA TRP A 115 10.58 -18.11 1.26
C TRP A 115 9.67 -17.88 0.04
N VAL A 116 10.11 -18.26 -1.15
CA VAL A 116 9.32 -18.15 -2.39
C VAL A 116 8.05 -19.01 -2.33
N GLU A 117 8.11 -20.21 -1.71
CA GLU A 117 6.94 -21.08 -1.53
C GLU A 117 5.97 -20.49 -0.50
N ILE A 118 6.48 -19.91 0.58
CA ILE A 118 5.66 -19.18 1.57
C ILE A 118 4.95 -18.00 0.91
N ILE A 119 5.64 -17.20 0.08
CA ILE A 119 5.00 -16.13 -0.67
C ILE A 119 3.86 -16.67 -1.54
N ARG A 120 4.11 -17.72 -2.30
CA ARG A 120 3.12 -18.29 -3.21
C ARG A 120 1.89 -18.85 -2.50
N THR A 121 2.06 -19.45 -1.31
CA THR A 121 0.99 -20.17 -0.61
C THR A 121 0.27 -19.34 0.46
N ARG A 122 0.93 -18.37 1.07
CA ARG A 122 0.41 -17.61 2.22
C ARG A 122 0.02 -16.18 1.88
N PHE A 123 0.53 -15.62 0.76
CA PHE A 123 0.20 -14.28 0.33
C PHE A 123 -0.85 -14.31 -0.77
N ALA A 124 -1.80 -13.38 -0.69
CA ALA A 124 -2.86 -13.19 -1.67
C ALA A 124 -2.94 -11.69 -2.00
N PRO A 125 -2.00 -11.15 -2.80
CA PRO A 125 -1.96 -9.72 -3.13
C PRO A 125 -3.27 -9.29 -3.76
N ARG A 126 -3.78 -8.12 -3.32
CA ARG A 126 -4.99 -7.49 -3.83
C ARG A 126 -4.65 -6.17 -4.51
N SER A 127 -5.52 -5.74 -5.41
CA SER A 127 -5.35 -4.46 -6.12
C SER A 127 -5.33 -3.22 -5.21
N ASP A 128 -5.86 -3.34 -3.98
CA ASP A 128 -5.96 -2.26 -3.00
C ASP A 128 -4.87 -2.31 -1.91
N ASP A 129 -3.88 -3.19 -2.04
CA ASP A 129 -2.85 -3.39 -1.02
C ASP A 129 -1.87 -2.19 -0.90
N GLY A 130 -1.59 -1.46 -1.98
CA GLY A 130 -0.66 -0.32 -1.97
C GLY A 130 0.76 -0.75 -1.56
N HIS A 131 1.24 -0.29 -0.40
CA HIS A 131 2.53 -0.68 0.20
C HIS A 131 2.43 -1.86 1.17
N GLU A 132 1.23 -2.38 1.37
CA GLU A 132 0.94 -3.53 2.22
C GLU A 132 0.67 -4.74 1.31
N ILE A 133 0.63 -5.93 1.88
CA ILE A 133 0.28 -7.14 1.14
C ILE A 133 -0.76 -7.92 1.96
N SER A 134 -1.81 -8.34 1.29
CA SER A 134 -2.83 -9.19 1.91
C SER A 134 -2.35 -10.62 2.03
N LEU A 135 -2.64 -11.26 3.16
CA LEU A 135 -2.45 -12.68 3.39
C LEU A 135 -3.73 -13.46 3.09
N VAL A 136 -3.60 -14.76 2.81
CA VAL A 136 -4.72 -15.67 2.58
C VAL A 136 -5.68 -15.72 3.79
N ASN A 137 -5.17 -15.52 5.02
CA ASN A 137 -5.98 -15.46 6.24
C ASN A 137 -6.71 -14.13 6.45
N GLY A 138 -6.62 -13.18 5.48
CA GLY A 138 -7.29 -11.89 5.52
C GLY A 138 -6.57 -10.80 6.31
N LYS A 139 -5.40 -11.08 6.91
CA LYS A 139 -4.55 -10.08 7.52
C LYS A 139 -3.82 -9.25 6.46
N ARG A 140 -3.54 -7.99 6.77
CA ARG A 140 -2.69 -7.12 5.94
C ARG A 140 -1.36 -6.89 6.64
N VAL A 141 -0.27 -7.11 5.92
CA VAL A 141 1.08 -7.02 6.46
C VAL A 141 1.96 -6.11 5.62
N SER A 142 2.88 -5.42 6.27
CA SER A 142 4.01 -4.76 5.60
C SER A 142 5.25 -5.63 5.72
N LEU A 143 6.06 -5.66 4.67
CA LEU A 143 7.31 -6.41 4.60
C LEU A 143 8.50 -5.43 4.53
N LEU A 144 9.49 -5.67 5.36
CA LEU A 144 10.77 -5.00 5.29
C LEU A 144 11.88 -6.04 5.25
N SER A 145 12.72 -6.03 4.22
CA SER A 145 13.88 -6.91 4.11
C SER A 145 15.18 -6.15 4.29
N ARG A 146 16.15 -6.78 4.99
CA ARG A 146 17.51 -6.27 5.16
C ARG A 146 18.50 -7.42 5.01
N SER A 147 19.61 -7.17 4.30
CA SER A 147 20.70 -8.13 4.20
C SER A 147 21.49 -8.17 5.51
N LEU A 148 21.98 -9.34 5.88
CA LEU A 148 22.94 -9.51 6.96
C LEU A 148 24.33 -9.09 6.43
N GLU A 149 25.02 -8.19 7.15
CA GLU A 149 26.29 -7.63 6.68
C GLU A 149 27.45 -8.63 6.82
N GLU A 150 27.41 -9.49 7.82
CA GLU A 150 28.50 -10.43 8.15
C GLU A 150 28.27 -11.85 7.62
N GLU A 151 27.05 -12.23 7.30
CA GLU A 151 26.69 -13.56 6.81
C GLU A 151 25.81 -13.47 5.56
N PRO A 152 25.96 -14.42 4.61
CA PRO A 152 25.11 -14.45 3.44
C PRO A 152 23.69 -14.83 3.83
N GLY A 153 22.79 -13.84 3.95
CA GLY A 153 21.40 -14.05 4.35
C GLY A 153 20.63 -12.74 4.39
N GLN A 154 19.33 -12.86 4.73
CA GLN A 154 18.43 -11.71 4.85
C GLN A 154 17.55 -11.86 6.09
N ILE A 155 17.25 -10.75 6.72
CA ILE A 155 16.22 -10.65 7.77
C ILE A 155 14.97 -10.04 7.12
N ILE A 156 13.81 -10.68 7.33
CA ILE A 156 12.52 -10.16 6.91
C ILE A 156 11.71 -9.84 8.17
N LEU A 157 11.26 -8.60 8.25
CA LEU A 157 10.32 -8.13 9.26
C LEU A 157 8.93 -8.04 8.65
N ILE A 158 7.95 -8.66 9.28
CA ILE A 158 6.54 -8.68 8.88
C ILE A 158 5.75 -7.99 9.98
N THR A 159 5.09 -6.88 9.66
CA THR A 159 4.27 -6.14 10.63
C THR A 159 2.80 -6.24 10.26
N ASP A 160 1.95 -6.66 11.20
CA ASP A 160 0.50 -6.67 11.02
C ASP A 160 -0.05 -5.24 11.04
N GLN A 161 -0.62 -4.82 9.93
CA GLN A 161 -1.22 -3.49 9.73
C GLN A 161 -2.77 -3.54 9.75
N THR A 162 -3.36 -4.71 10.00
CA THR A 162 -4.80 -4.93 9.87
C THR A 162 -5.62 -3.98 10.75
N GLU A 163 -5.24 -3.85 12.01
CA GLU A 163 -5.94 -2.97 12.97
C GLU A 163 -5.72 -1.48 12.64
N THR A 164 -4.49 -1.10 12.33
CA THR A 164 -4.12 0.26 11.94
C THR A 164 -4.94 0.70 10.72
N ARG A 165 -5.04 -0.16 9.71
CA ARG A 165 -5.83 0.10 8.51
C ARG A 165 -7.32 0.26 8.80
N ARG A 166 -7.88 -0.64 9.64
CA ARG A 166 -9.28 -0.54 10.07
C ARG A 166 -9.57 0.76 10.82
N LEU A 167 -8.67 1.17 11.70
CA LEU A 167 -8.81 2.43 12.42
C LEU A 167 -8.73 3.64 11.49
N GLN A 168 -7.80 3.64 10.53
CA GLN A 168 -7.70 4.69 9.52
C GLN A 168 -8.96 4.77 8.65
N GLN A 169 -9.51 3.64 8.22
CA GLN A 169 -10.78 3.60 7.48
C GLN A 169 -11.95 4.16 8.30
N ARG A 170 -12.05 3.76 9.57
CA ARG A 170 -13.09 4.30 10.49
C ARG A 170 -12.94 5.80 10.69
N LEU A 171 -11.72 6.29 10.92
CA LEU A 171 -11.44 7.73 11.04
C LEU A 171 -11.82 8.49 9.77
N SER A 172 -11.39 8.02 8.61
CA SER A 172 -11.72 8.63 7.33
C SER A 172 -13.24 8.66 7.08
N ARG A 173 -13.95 7.58 7.42
CA ARG A 173 -15.41 7.55 7.35
C ARG A 173 -16.04 8.53 8.32
N HIS A 174 -15.54 8.59 9.55
CA HIS A 174 -16.08 9.50 10.57
C HIS A 174 -15.86 10.97 10.20
N GLN A 175 -14.71 11.31 9.64
CA GLN A 175 -14.42 12.64 9.10
C GLN A 175 -15.42 13.03 8.01
N ARG A 176 -15.65 12.17 7.02
CA ARG A 176 -16.63 12.41 5.94
C ARG A 176 -18.04 12.60 6.48
N LEU A 177 -18.47 11.78 7.45
CA LEU A 177 -19.79 11.94 8.07
C LEU A 177 -19.89 13.23 8.89
N THR A 178 -18.80 13.68 9.52
CA THR A 178 -18.74 14.94 10.25
C THR A 178 -18.82 16.13 9.29
N GLU A 179 -18.09 16.10 8.18
CA GLU A 179 -18.18 17.10 7.11
C GLU A 179 -19.60 17.19 6.56
N MET A 180 -20.25 16.04 6.28
CA MET A 180 -21.68 16.00 5.91
C MET A 180 -22.57 16.55 7.01
N GLY A 181 -22.32 16.22 8.29
CA GLY A 181 -23.09 16.70 9.42
C GLY A 181 -23.07 18.23 9.56
N GLN A 182 -21.92 18.85 9.33
CA GLN A 182 -21.78 20.31 9.34
C GLN A 182 -22.56 20.99 8.23
N MET A 183 -22.79 20.28 7.12
CA MET A 183 -23.48 20.78 5.92
C MET A 183 -24.97 20.34 5.80
N VAL A 184 -25.53 19.66 6.80
CA VAL A 184 -26.92 19.16 6.78
C VAL A 184 -27.92 20.24 6.37
N SER A 185 -27.76 21.46 6.85
CA SER A 185 -28.66 22.57 6.49
C SER A 185 -28.58 22.92 5.00
N SER A 186 -27.38 22.97 4.42
CA SER A 186 -27.16 23.23 2.99
C SER A 186 -27.72 22.10 2.15
N LEU A 187 -27.45 20.84 2.53
CA LEU A 187 -27.96 19.64 1.85
C LEU A 187 -29.49 19.57 1.84
N ALA A 188 -30.12 19.88 3.00
CA ALA A 188 -31.57 19.95 3.12
C ALA A 188 -32.16 21.02 2.18
N HIS A 189 -31.47 22.16 2.06
CA HIS A 189 -31.88 23.22 1.13
C HIS A 189 -31.73 22.80 -0.34
N GLN A 190 -30.62 22.15 -0.68
CA GLN A 190 -30.35 21.65 -2.05
C GLN A 190 -31.31 20.53 -2.49
N ILE A 191 -31.81 19.71 -1.57
CA ILE A 191 -32.85 18.71 -1.85
C ILE A 191 -34.24 19.38 -1.94
N ARG A 192 -34.55 20.33 -1.05
CA ARG A 192 -35.85 21.01 -1.01
C ARG A 192 -36.18 21.74 -2.31
N THR A 193 -35.18 22.41 -2.89
CA THR A 193 -35.35 23.21 -4.12
C THR A 193 -35.83 22.39 -5.32
N PRO A 194 -35.15 21.30 -5.74
CA PRO A 194 -35.63 20.47 -6.86
C PRO A 194 -36.93 19.71 -6.52
N LEU A 195 -37.12 19.34 -5.23
CA LEU A 195 -38.38 18.71 -4.79
C LEU A 195 -39.55 19.65 -4.95
N ALA A 196 -39.44 20.90 -4.52
CA ALA A 196 -40.47 21.90 -4.68
C ALA A 196 -40.80 22.15 -6.19
N ALA A 197 -39.77 22.21 -7.03
CA ALA A 197 -39.93 22.32 -8.48
C ALA A 197 -40.65 21.08 -9.07
N ALA A 198 -40.25 19.88 -8.62
CA ALA A 198 -40.92 18.63 -9.06
C ALA A 198 -42.37 18.59 -8.63
N MET A 199 -42.71 19.00 -7.41
CA MET A 199 -44.06 19.12 -6.94
C MET A 199 -44.89 20.13 -7.73
N LEU A 200 -44.27 21.27 -8.10
CA LEU A 200 -44.94 22.28 -8.97
C LEU A 200 -45.26 21.71 -10.37
N TYR A 201 -44.29 21.03 -11.00
CA TYR A 201 -44.52 20.41 -12.31
C TYR A 201 -45.55 19.27 -12.24
N ALA A 202 -45.53 18.46 -11.18
CA ALA A 202 -46.54 17.45 -10.95
C ALA A 202 -47.96 18.05 -10.78
N GLY A 203 -48.05 19.19 -10.05
CA GLY A 203 -49.29 19.96 -9.94
C GLY A 203 -49.80 20.48 -11.29
N HIS A 204 -48.90 21.02 -12.13
CA HIS A 204 -49.26 21.47 -13.48
C HIS A 204 -49.74 20.30 -14.37
N LEU A 205 -49.11 19.12 -14.27
CA LEU A 205 -49.57 17.91 -14.96
C LEU A 205 -50.96 17.48 -14.48
N ALA A 206 -51.21 17.49 -13.16
CA ALA A 206 -52.51 17.11 -12.60
C ALA A 206 -53.65 18.06 -13.05
N HIS A 207 -53.35 19.35 -13.19
CA HIS A 207 -54.30 20.35 -13.69
C HIS A 207 -54.50 20.29 -15.22
N ALA A 208 -53.50 19.81 -15.96
CA ALA A 208 -53.57 19.67 -17.42
C ALA A 208 -54.21 18.35 -17.87
N LEU A 209 -54.34 17.36 -16.96
CA LEU A 209 -55.13 16.15 -17.21
C LEU A 209 -56.60 16.52 -17.15
N PRO A 210 -57.39 16.32 -18.25
CA PRO A 210 -58.80 16.67 -18.23
C PRO A 210 -59.53 15.83 -17.17
N SER A 211 -60.20 16.52 -16.26
CA SER A 211 -61.24 15.89 -15.45
C SER A 211 -62.21 15.17 -16.37
N GLN A 212 -62.49 13.90 -16.15
CA GLN A 212 -63.37 13.05 -17.00
C GLN A 212 -64.80 13.56 -17.23
N ALA A 213 -65.09 14.83 -17.01
CA ALA A 213 -66.39 15.44 -17.05
C ALA A 213 -66.56 16.61 -18.06
N ALA A 214 -65.54 16.94 -18.86
CA ALA A 214 -65.68 18.02 -19.86
C ALA A 214 -65.39 17.51 -21.28
N GLN A 215 -66.42 17.21 -21.96
CA GLN A 215 -66.79 17.17 -23.41
C GLN A 215 -65.65 17.37 -24.44
N ALA A 216 -65.62 16.40 -25.37
CA ALA A 216 -64.93 16.43 -26.63
C ALA A 216 -65.06 17.78 -27.36
N GLY A 217 -63.98 18.38 -27.70
CA GLY A 217 -63.87 19.55 -28.54
C GLY A 217 -62.46 19.97 -28.76
N ASP A 218 -61.94 19.68 -29.95
CA ASP A 218 -60.72 20.21 -30.57
C ASP A 218 -59.40 20.04 -29.77
N ASP A 219 -58.78 18.86 -29.92
CA ASP A 219 -57.42 18.56 -29.50
C ASP A 219 -56.42 19.45 -30.23
N GLN A 220 -56.02 20.55 -29.62
CA GLN A 220 -54.89 21.34 -30.14
C GLN A 220 -53.59 20.64 -29.87
N PRO A 221 -52.74 20.37 -30.86
CA PRO A 221 -51.41 19.74 -30.68
C PRO A 221 -50.47 20.51 -29.70
N ALA A 222 -50.80 21.77 -29.41
CA ALA A 222 -50.07 22.62 -28.47
C ALA A 222 -50.16 22.15 -26.99
N ASP A 223 -51.26 21.51 -26.59
CA ASP A 223 -51.45 21.06 -25.21
C ASP A 223 -50.66 19.76 -24.93
N ALA A 224 -50.65 18.83 -25.89
CA ALA A 224 -49.85 17.60 -25.78
C ALA A 224 -48.35 17.90 -25.68
N ASP A 225 -47.85 18.84 -26.46
CA ASP A 225 -46.43 19.27 -26.41
C ASP A 225 -46.09 19.99 -25.11
N ARG A 226 -47.03 20.75 -24.55
CA ARG A 226 -46.88 21.39 -23.22
C ARG A 226 -46.85 20.37 -22.09
N LEU A 227 -47.71 19.37 -22.15
CA LEU A 227 -47.74 18.25 -21.19
C LEU A 227 -46.41 17.48 -21.22
N GLN A 228 -45.96 17.12 -22.40
CA GLN A 228 -44.69 16.41 -22.59
C GLN A 228 -43.51 17.21 -22.03
N ARG A 229 -43.39 18.49 -22.35
CA ARG A 229 -42.35 19.37 -21.80
C ARG A 229 -42.38 19.47 -20.26
N THR A 230 -43.60 19.50 -19.69
CA THR A 230 -43.76 19.54 -18.23
C THR A 230 -43.36 18.24 -17.57
N HIS A 231 -43.76 17.11 -18.18
CA HIS A 231 -43.32 15.77 -17.78
C HIS A 231 -41.80 15.64 -17.84
N ASP A 232 -41.16 16.03 -18.93
CA ASP A 232 -39.71 15.93 -19.10
C ASP A 232 -38.95 16.78 -18.09
N ARG A 233 -39.45 17.96 -17.77
CA ARG A 233 -38.92 18.82 -16.70
C ARG A 233 -39.05 18.18 -15.32
N LEU A 234 -40.20 17.57 -15.01
CA LEU A 234 -40.41 16.82 -13.77
C LEU A 234 -39.43 15.67 -13.64
N MET A 235 -39.34 14.82 -14.67
CA MET A 235 -38.44 13.68 -14.69
C MET A 235 -36.98 14.11 -14.56
N SER A 236 -36.56 15.17 -15.24
CA SER A 236 -35.22 15.73 -15.11
C SER A 236 -34.91 16.18 -13.67
N ARG A 237 -35.85 16.81 -12.96
CA ARG A 237 -35.69 17.21 -11.56
C ARG A 237 -35.57 16.03 -10.60
N LEU A 238 -36.41 15.00 -10.82
CA LEU A 238 -36.33 13.76 -10.02
C LEU A 238 -35.03 13.01 -10.22
N HIS A 239 -34.53 12.86 -11.44
CA HIS A 239 -33.23 12.23 -11.72
C HIS A 239 -32.07 13.01 -11.11
N ASN A 240 -32.13 14.36 -11.13
CA ASN A 240 -31.11 15.17 -10.47
C ASN A 240 -31.08 14.95 -8.96
N MET A 241 -32.26 14.83 -8.32
CA MET A 241 -32.33 14.52 -6.89
C MET A 241 -31.78 13.14 -6.58
N GLU A 242 -32.16 12.14 -7.35
CA GLU A 242 -31.67 10.77 -7.19
C GLU A 242 -30.13 10.74 -7.25
N ARG A 243 -29.55 11.41 -8.24
CA ARG A 243 -28.11 11.52 -8.39
C ARG A 243 -27.44 12.22 -7.19
N GLN A 244 -28.01 13.33 -6.72
CA GLN A 244 -27.48 14.03 -5.54
C GLN A 244 -27.48 13.12 -4.29
N VAL A 245 -28.56 12.37 -4.07
CA VAL A 245 -28.64 11.43 -2.94
C VAL A 245 -27.62 10.29 -3.12
N ARG A 246 -27.45 9.77 -4.31
CA ARG A 246 -26.47 8.74 -4.64
C ARG A 246 -25.04 9.23 -4.38
N ASP A 247 -24.69 10.41 -4.87
CA ASP A 247 -23.37 11.02 -4.65
C ASP A 247 -23.06 11.19 -3.14
N MET A 248 -24.06 11.62 -2.36
CA MET A 248 -23.93 11.70 -0.89
C MET A 248 -23.67 10.34 -0.27
N LEU A 249 -24.38 9.29 -0.70
CA LEU A 249 -24.19 7.94 -0.18
C LEU A 249 -22.83 7.36 -0.54
N VAL A 250 -22.36 7.57 -1.78
CA VAL A 250 -21.02 7.14 -2.22
C VAL A 250 -19.95 7.87 -1.40
N PHE A 251 -20.08 9.18 -1.23
CA PHE A 251 -19.15 9.97 -0.41
C PHE A 251 -19.13 9.50 1.05
N ALA A 252 -20.30 9.27 1.66
CA ALA A 252 -20.43 8.84 3.06
C ALA A 252 -19.85 7.44 3.30
N ARG A 253 -20.10 6.49 2.40
CA ARG A 253 -19.58 5.12 2.49
C ARG A 253 -18.07 5.08 2.31
N GLY A 254 -17.57 5.79 1.30
CA GLY A 254 -16.15 5.88 0.99
C GLY A 254 -15.49 4.61 0.51
N GLU A 255 -16.26 3.55 0.31
CA GLU A 255 -15.83 2.24 -0.15
C GLU A 255 -16.75 1.80 -1.29
N ALA A 256 -16.19 1.13 -2.29
CA ALA A 256 -16.93 0.43 -3.32
C ALA A 256 -16.56 -1.05 -3.23
N VAL A 257 -17.56 -1.91 -3.30
CA VAL A 257 -17.31 -3.34 -3.46
C VAL A 257 -16.98 -3.55 -4.92
N LEU A 258 -15.78 -4.03 -5.22
CA LEU A 258 -15.37 -4.38 -6.58
C LEU A 258 -16.03 -5.71 -6.95
N ASP A 259 -17.18 -5.64 -7.58
CA ASP A 259 -18.06 -6.77 -7.85
C ASP A 259 -18.06 -7.20 -9.33
N ALA A 260 -17.39 -6.43 -10.18
CA ALA A 260 -17.31 -6.68 -11.60
C ALA A 260 -15.87 -6.61 -12.12
N ARG A 261 -15.60 -7.39 -13.15
CA ARG A 261 -14.36 -7.30 -13.93
C ARG A 261 -14.72 -6.94 -15.37
N LEU A 262 -14.34 -5.74 -15.78
CA LEU A 262 -14.69 -5.19 -17.09
C LEU A 262 -13.43 -4.87 -17.89
N SER A 263 -13.56 -5.04 -19.22
CA SER A 263 -12.56 -4.47 -20.12
C SER A 263 -12.77 -2.95 -20.25
N MET A 264 -11.71 -2.24 -20.59
CA MET A 264 -11.81 -0.80 -20.86
C MET A 264 -12.75 -0.51 -22.03
N ALA A 265 -12.87 -1.40 -23.01
CA ALA A 265 -13.86 -1.27 -24.08
C ALA A 265 -15.29 -1.27 -23.53
N GLN A 266 -15.62 -2.22 -22.66
CA GLN A 266 -16.96 -2.30 -22.04
C GLN A 266 -17.26 -1.06 -21.18
N LEU A 267 -16.32 -0.63 -20.33
CA LEU A 267 -16.51 0.58 -19.53
C LEU A 267 -16.70 1.83 -20.39
N PHE A 268 -16.00 1.92 -21.52
CA PHE A 268 -16.13 3.01 -22.47
C PHE A 268 -17.51 3.03 -23.13
N ASP A 269 -18.01 1.88 -23.59
CA ASP A 269 -19.31 1.75 -24.23
C ASP A 269 -20.46 2.08 -23.26
N GLU A 270 -20.39 1.58 -22.04
CA GLU A 270 -21.35 1.88 -20.96
C GLU A 270 -21.35 3.38 -20.62
N THR A 271 -20.16 3.96 -20.46
CA THR A 271 -20.03 5.40 -20.18
C THR A 271 -20.58 6.24 -21.33
N ARG A 272 -20.29 5.85 -22.57
CA ARG A 272 -20.78 6.54 -23.76
C ARG A 272 -22.29 6.51 -23.85
N LEU A 273 -22.90 5.34 -23.63
CA LEU A 273 -24.34 5.16 -23.60
C LEU A 273 -24.98 6.05 -22.53
N ALA A 274 -24.44 6.05 -21.32
CA ALA A 274 -24.93 6.88 -20.22
C ALA A 274 -24.75 8.38 -20.50
N ALA A 275 -23.68 8.78 -21.18
CA ALA A 275 -23.38 10.16 -21.54
C ALA A 275 -24.25 10.69 -22.69
N GLU A 276 -24.86 9.83 -23.54
CA GLU A 276 -25.74 10.27 -24.63
C GLU A 276 -26.90 11.13 -24.14
N VAL A 277 -27.47 10.79 -22.98
CA VAL A 277 -28.55 11.57 -22.37
C VAL A 277 -28.09 12.95 -21.94
N LEU A 278 -26.88 13.02 -21.37
CA LEU A 278 -26.25 14.27 -20.91
C LEU A 278 -25.89 15.19 -22.09
N LEU A 279 -25.43 14.62 -23.20
CA LEU A 279 -24.88 15.37 -24.32
C LEU A 279 -25.92 15.73 -25.38
N ARG A 280 -27.11 15.12 -25.34
CA ARG A 280 -28.17 15.26 -26.37
C ARG A 280 -28.68 16.70 -26.57
N ASP A 281 -28.83 17.45 -25.48
CA ASP A 281 -29.39 18.79 -25.48
C ASP A 281 -28.35 19.91 -25.58
N SER A 282 -27.08 19.55 -25.62
CA SER A 282 -25.97 20.50 -25.59
C SER A 282 -25.32 20.65 -26.96
N ARG A 283 -24.81 21.84 -27.27
CA ARG A 283 -23.93 22.09 -28.43
C ARG A 283 -22.52 21.54 -28.21
N THR A 284 -22.38 20.56 -27.32
CA THR A 284 -21.11 19.95 -26.93
C THR A 284 -20.70 18.90 -27.95
N ARG A 285 -19.46 18.99 -28.45
CA ARG A 285 -18.83 17.93 -29.25
C ARG A 285 -17.99 17.07 -28.32
N CYS A 286 -18.22 15.76 -28.30
CA CYS A 286 -17.46 14.80 -27.50
C CYS A 286 -16.69 13.86 -28.42
N GLN A 287 -15.38 13.78 -28.26
CA GLN A 287 -14.47 12.84 -28.91
C GLN A 287 -14.10 11.74 -27.93
N TRP A 288 -14.18 10.49 -28.38
CA TRP A 288 -13.90 9.31 -27.56
C TRP A 288 -12.70 8.56 -28.14
N THR A 289 -11.63 8.40 -27.35
CA THR A 289 -10.40 7.73 -27.76
C THR A 289 -10.05 6.67 -26.73
N ASN A 290 -9.98 5.40 -27.13
CA ASN A 290 -9.60 4.29 -26.28
C ASN A 290 -8.34 3.61 -26.83
N GLU A 291 -7.19 3.87 -26.21
CA GLU A 291 -5.89 3.30 -26.58
C GLU A 291 -5.59 2.00 -25.84
N ALA A 292 -6.45 1.61 -24.89
CA ALA A 292 -6.25 0.43 -24.05
C ALA A 292 -7.49 -0.48 -23.96
N PRO A 293 -8.13 -0.86 -25.09
CA PRO A 293 -9.44 -1.53 -25.10
C PRO A 293 -9.45 -2.88 -24.37
N ASN A 294 -8.34 -3.60 -24.36
CA ASN A 294 -8.20 -4.93 -23.77
C ASN A 294 -7.78 -4.93 -22.30
N CYS A 295 -7.55 -3.76 -21.72
CA CYS A 295 -7.17 -3.62 -20.32
C CYS A 295 -8.33 -4.03 -19.41
N GLN A 296 -8.08 -4.91 -18.44
CA GLN A 296 -9.09 -5.41 -17.50
C GLN A 296 -9.00 -4.64 -16.18
N LEU A 297 -10.14 -4.21 -15.68
CA LEU A 297 -10.29 -3.50 -14.41
C LEU A 297 -11.20 -4.30 -13.49
N ASP A 298 -10.77 -4.50 -12.25
CA ASP A 298 -11.67 -4.92 -11.19
C ASP A 298 -12.35 -3.66 -10.65
N CYS A 299 -13.68 -3.55 -10.79
CA CYS A 299 -14.39 -2.32 -10.49
C CYS A 299 -15.83 -2.55 -9.98
N ASN A 300 -16.38 -1.50 -9.39
CA ASN A 300 -17.83 -1.34 -9.28
C ASN A 300 -18.30 -0.47 -10.45
N GLN A 301 -18.95 -1.09 -11.42
CA GLN A 301 -19.35 -0.46 -12.68
C GLN A 301 -20.18 0.81 -12.45
N GLU A 302 -21.21 0.72 -11.60
CA GLU A 302 -22.15 1.83 -11.38
C GLU A 302 -21.44 3.06 -10.77
N SER A 303 -20.60 2.85 -9.76
CA SER A 303 -19.87 3.96 -9.11
C SER A 303 -18.83 4.59 -10.02
N LEU A 304 -18.14 3.78 -10.84
CA LEU A 304 -17.11 4.28 -11.75
C LEU A 304 -17.72 5.05 -12.93
N VAL A 305 -18.77 4.52 -13.56
CA VAL A 305 -19.52 5.23 -14.61
C VAL A 305 -20.10 6.53 -14.05
N GLY A 306 -20.72 6.50 -12.86
CA GLY A 306 -21.24 7.70 -12.21
C GLY A 306 -20.17 8.77 -11.97
N ALA A 307 -18.98 8.37 -11.50
CA ALA A 307 -17.87 9.29 -11.31
C ALA A 307 -17.39 9.90 -12.63
N ILE A 308 -17.32 9.13 -13.71
CA ILE A 308 -16.96 9.63 -15.03
C ILE A 308 -18.02 10.63 -15.55
N LEU A 309 -19.31 10.32 -15.36
CA LEU A 309 -20.40 11.25 -15.73
C LEU A 309 -20.30 12.56 -14.94
N ASN A 310 -19.91 12.54 -13.68
CA ASN A 310 -19.65 13.75 -12.88
C ASN A 310 -18.52 14.60 -13.50
N LEU A 311 -17.46 13.97 -14.04
CA LEU A 311 -16.39 14.68 -14.75
C LEU A 311 -16.87 15.29 -16.05
N LEU A 312 -17.65 14.53 -16.86
CA LEU A 312 -18.24 15.00 -18.11
C LEU A 312 -19.18 16.19 -17.90
N GLU A 313 -20.05 16.10 -16.88
CA GLU A 313 -20.97 17.17 -16.53
C GLU A 313 -20.23 18.44 -16.08
N ASN A 314 -19.19 18.29 -15.25
CA ASN A 314 -18.35 19.41 -14.83
C ASN A 314 -17.66 20.08 -16.03
N ALA A 315 -17.10 19.29 -16.93
CA ALA A 315 -16.44 19.76 -18.13
C ALA A 315 -17.42 20.48 -19.08
N GLN A 316 -18.60 19.90 -19.29
CA GLN A 316 -19.67 20.51 -20.12
C GLN A 316 -20.14 21.86 -19.56
N GLN A 317 -20.34 21.92 -18.25
CA GLN A 317 -20.85 23.13 -17.58
C GLN A 317 -19.83 24.25 -17.47
N ASN A 318 -18.52 23.96 -17.54
CA ASN A 318 -17.44 24.94 -17.45
C ASN A 318 -16.92 25.40 -18.82
N GLY A 319 -17.15 24.63 -19.87
CA GLY A 319 -16.58 24.87 -21.20
C GLY A 319 -17.28 25.96 -22.06
N GLY A 320 -18.37 26.57 -21.58
CA GLY A 320 -19.06 27.64 -22.31
C GLY A 320 -19.91 27.20 -23.50
N ALA A 321 -20.08 28.05 -24.53
CA ALA A 321 -21.05 27.85 -25.61
C ALA A 321 -20.66 26.80 -26.68
N GLN A 322 -19.39 26.45 -26.79
CA GLN A 322 -18.87 25.45 -27.75
C GLN A 322 -17.83 24.57 -27.03
N VAL A 323 -18.31 23.62 -26.23
CA VAL A 323 -17.45 22.74 -25.48
C VAL A 323 -16.95 21.61 -26.37
N LEU A 324 -15.62 21.44 -26.43
CA LEU A 324 -14.99 20.25 -26.97
C LEU A 324 -14.55 19.39 -25.80
N LEU A 325 -15.19 18.22 -25.65
CA LEU A 325 -14.79 17.22 -24.67
C LEU A 325 -14.00 16.12 -25.36
N LYS A 326 -12.89 15.71 -24.73
CA LYS A 326 -12.13 14.52 -25.12
C LYS A 326 -12.13 13.55 -23.97
N VAL A 327 -12.62 12.33 -24.19
CA VAL A 327 -12.57 11.23 -23.23
C VAL A 327 -11.51 10.25 -23.71
N ILE A 328 -10.48 10.06 -22.91
CA ILE A 328 -9.29 9.31 -23.30
C ILE A 328 -9.00 8.23 -22.23
N ALA A 329 -8.71 7.02 -22.71
CA ALA A 329 -8.14 5.96 -21.90
C ALA A 329 -6.80 5.58 -22.53
N ASP A 330 -5.70 5.72 -21.79
CA ASP A 330 -4.35 5.43 -22.24
C ASP A 330 -3.51 4.62 -21.22
N HIS A 331 -2.48 3.96 -21.72
CA HIS A 331 -1.51 3.21 -20.95
C HIS A 331 -0.27 4.02 -20.55
N ASN A 332 -0.29 5.34 -20.68
CA ASN A 332 0.86 6.21 -20.48
C ASN A 332 1.22 6.42 -19.00
N CYS A 333 0.99 5.42 -18.18
CA CYS A 333 1.30 5.39 -16.76
C CYS A 333 2.28 4.26 -16.42
N GLU A 334 2.78 4.27 -15.19
CA GLU A 334 3.58 3.22 -14.60
C GLU A 334 3.04 1.81 -14.94
N ALA A 335 3.90 0.83 -15.10
CA ALA A 335 3.51 -0.54 -15.46
C ALA A 335 2.37 -1.05 -14.56
N GLY A 336 1.28 -1.52 -15.18
CA GLY A 336 0.11 -2.04 -14.46
C GLY A 336 -0.96 -1.00 -14.10
N HIS A 337 -0.86 0.23 -14.64
CA HIS A 337 -1.88 1.25 -14.45
C HIS A 337 -2.43 1.77 -15.78
N LEU A 338 -3.68 2.17 -15.74
CA LEU A 338 -4.41 2.80 -16.82
C LEU A 338 -4.79 4.21 -16.39
N ARG A 339 -4.72 5.15 -17.33
CA ARG A 339 -5.21 6.50 -17.13
C ARG A 339 -6.50 6.70 -17.94
N PHE A 340 -7.58 7.08 -17.26
CA PHE A 340 -8.84 7.46 -17.86
C PHE A 340 -9.14 8.91 -17.48
N PHE A 341 -9.39 9.78 -18.46
CA PHE A 341 -9.64 11.19 -18.18
C PHE A 341 -10.57 11.86 -19.18
N VAL A 342 -11.18 12.93 -18.71
CA VAL A 342 -11.95 13.89 -19.48
C VAL A 342 -11.15 15.16 -19.60
N GLN A 343 -11.06 15.70 -20.82
CA GLN A 343 -10.41 16.95 -21.11
C GLN A 343 -11.42 17.90 -21.73
N ASP A 344 -11.45 19.14 -21.28
CA ASP A 344 -12.27 20.22 -21.85
C ASP A 344 -11.37 21.36 -22.43
N ASN A 345 -12.01 22.24 -23.15
CA ASN A 345 -11.40 23.47 -23.71
C ASN A 345 -11.91 24.73 -23.00
N GLY A 346 -12.27 24.62 -21.73
CA GLY A 346 -12.76 25.73 -20.91
C GLY A 346 -11.65 26.70 -20.45
N PRO A 347 -12.00 27.67 -19.60
CA PRO A 347 -11.08 28.73 -19.17
C PRO A 347 -9.99 28.24 -18.18
N GLY A 348 -10.05 26.96 -17.76
CA GLY A 348 -9.18 26.44 -16.72
C GLY A 348 -9.64 26.81 -15.31
N ILE A 349 -8.81 26.48 -14.30
CA ILE A 349 -9.02 26.77 -12.88
C ILE A 349 -7.86 27.63 -12.38
N ASP A 350 -8.16 28.67 -11.58
CA ASP A 350 -7.11 29.46 -10.92
C ASP A 350 -6.21 28.52 -10.08
N PRO A 351 -4.89 28.54 -10.30
CA PRO A 351 -3.95 27.68 -9.55
C PRO A 351 -4.10 27.79 -8.03
N LYS A 352 -4.57 28.92 -7.50
CA LYS A 352 -4.76 29.14 -6.07
C LYS A 352 -5.89 28.30 -5.48
N VAL A 353 -6.89 27.95 -6.30
CA VAL A 353 -8.04 27.16 -5.84
C VAL A 353 -8.01 25.71 -6.35
N LEU A 354 -7.01 25.34 -7.16
CA LEU A 354 -6.91 24.01 -7.74
C LEU A 354 -6.87 22.88 -6.67
N SER A 355 -6.24 23.15 -5.53
CA SER A 355 -6.24 22.20 -4.40
C SER A 355 -7.59 22.11 -3.69
N GLN A 356 -8.38 23.18 -3.71
CA GLN A 356 -9.67 23.26 -3.01
C GLN A 356 -10.83 22.68 -3.82
N VAL A 357 -10.72 22.62 -5.16
CA VAL A 357 -11.83 22.11 -6.00
C VAL A 357 -12.17 20.65 -5.77
N THR A 358 -11.29 19.89 -5.12
CA THR A 358 -11.52 18.50 -4.72
C THR A 358 -12.05 18.35 -3.29
N GLU A 359 -12.12 19.45 -2.53
CA GLU A 359 -12.71 19.44 -1.19
C GLU A 359 -14.22 19.27 -1.31
N ALA A 360 -14.78 18.46 -0.42
CA ALA A 360 -16.22 18.22 -0.41
C ALA A 360 -16.98 19.54 -0.16
N PHE A 361 -18.07 19.74 -0.90
CA PHE A 361 -18.95 20.90 -0.83
C PHE A 361 -18.34 22.22 -1.36
N TYR A 362 -17.10 22.21 -1.84
CA TYR A 362 -16.54 23.37 -2.50
C TYR A 362 -17.19 23.54 -3.88
N THR A 363 -17.80 24.69 -4.11
CA THR A 363 -18.44 25.03 -5.39
C THR A 363 -18.42 26.52 -5.64
N THR A 364 -18.16 26.90 -6.87
CA THR A 364 -18.28 28.28 -7.35
C THR A 364 -19.65 28.57 -7.94
N ARG A 365 -20.55 27.56 -7.99
CA ARG A 365 -21.87 27.65 -8.63
C ARG A 365 -22.99 27.73 -7.60
N ALA A 366 -23.97 28.60 -7.84
CA ALA A 366 -25.12 28.79 -6.95
C ALA A 366 -25.99 27.52 -6.75
N GLN A 367 -26.02 26.62 -7.74
CA GLN A 367 -26.81 25.37 -7.69
C GLN A 367 -25.92 24.11 -7.66
N GLY A 368 -24.61 24.26 -7.52
CA GLY A 368 -23.67 23.14 -7.44
C GLY A 368 -23.69 22.49 -6.04
N THR A 369 -23.58 21.19 -5.97
CA THR A 369 -23.48 20.45 -4.70
C THR A 369 -22.06 20.52 -4.12
N GLY A 370 -21.05 20.75 -4.98
CA GLY A 370 -19.64 20.65 -4.61
C GLY A 370 -19.19 19.22 -4.27
N LEU A 371 -20.00 18.20 -4.56
CA LEU A 371 -19.68 16.80 -4.28
C LEU A 371 -19.06 16.06 -5.46
N GLY A 372 -19.31 16.46 -6.69
CA GLY A 372 -18.96 15.68 -7.87
C GLY A 372 -17.47 15.30 -7.95
N LEU A 373 -16.54 16.25 -7.74
CA LEU A 373 -15.11 15.97 -7.75
C LEU A 373 -14.65 15.21 -6.50
N ALA A 374 -15.24 15.50 -5.34
CA ALA A 374 -14.97 14.76 -4.11
C ALA A 374 -15.40 13.28 -4.22
N VAL A 375 -16.57 13.03 -4.83
CA VAL A 375 -17.06 11.67 -5.15
C VAL A 375 -16.10 10.97 -6.14
N ALA A 376 -15.67 11.66 -7.19
CA ALA A 376 -14.70 11.11 -8.13
C ALA A 376 -13.39 10.69 -7.41
N GLN A 377 -12.90 11.51 -6.47
CA GLN A 377 -11.72 11.18 -5.67
C GLN A 377 -11.95 9.96 -4.76
N VAL A 378 -13.12 9.85 -4.11
CA VAL A 378 -13.49 8.70 -3.27
C VAL A 378 -13.58 7.43 -4.11
N VAL A 379 -14.24 7.50 -5.27
CA VAL A 379 -14.36 6.36 -6.19
C VAL A 379 -12.98 5.91 -6.69
N ALA A 380 -12.10 6.83 -7.08
CA ALA A 380 -10.74 6.48 -7.50
C ALA A 380 -9.99 5.68 -6.41
N ARG A 381 -10.04 6.15 -5.17
CA ARG A 381 -9.41 5.47 -4.02
C ARG A 381 -10.03 4.11 -3.73
N ALA A 382 -11.35 3.99 -3.82
CA ALA A 382 -12.06 2.73 -3.60
C ALA A 382 -11.70 1.66 -4.64
N HIS A 383 -11.25 2.09 -5.84
CA HIS A 383 -10.74 1.22 -6.90
C HIS A 383 -9.21 1.03 -6.86
N GLY A 384 -8.55 1.36 -5.73
CA GLY A 384 -7.11 1.21 -5.58
C GLY A 384 -6.27 2.19 -6.40
N GLY A 385 -6.91 3.22 -6.95
CA GLY A 385 -6.28 4.22 -7.80
C GLY A 385 -6.19 5.60 -7.18
N ARG A 386 -5.93 6.59 -8.02
CA ARG A 386 -5.88 8.01 -7.64
C ARG A 386 -6.65 8.87 -8.63
N PHE A 387 -7.26 9.91 -8.12
CA PHE A 387 -7.85 11.00 -8.91
C PHE A 387 -6.78 12.06 -9.22
N PHE A 388 -6.85 12.69 -10.38
CA PHE A 388 -6.03 13.86 -10.72
C PHE A 388 -6.86 14.91 -11.43
N ILE A 389 -6.46 16.16 -11.28
CA ILE A 389 -7.00 17.32 -11.99
C ILE A 389 -5.87 18.30 -12.27
N GLU A 390 -5.75 18.78 -13.49
CA GLU A 390 -4.68 19.67 -13.93
C GLU A 390 -5.18 20.65 -14.98
N ASN A 391 -4.61 21.85 -14.97
CA ASN A 391 -4.79 22.80 -16.07
C ASN A 391 -3.94 22.37 -17.25
N LEU A 392 -4.47 22.51 -18.45
CA LEU A 392 -3.71 22.32 -19.67
C LEU A 392 -2.82 23.55 -19.91
N ALA A 393 -1.51 23.30 -20.09
CA ALA A 393 -0.61 24.36 -20.49
C ALA A 393 -0.92 24.79 -21.93
N SER A 394 -0.98 26.10 -22.18
CA SER A 394 -1.08 26.67 -23.52
C SER A 394 0.11 26.18 -24.36
N GLY A 395 -0.07 25.16 -25.20
CA GLY A 395 1.00 24.62 -26.05
C GLY A 395 0.95 23.14 -26.37
N ASN A 396 0.08 22.35 -25.77
CA ASN A 396 0.06 20.90 -25.97
C ASN A 396 -1.01 20.36 -26.92
N LEU A 397 -1.73 21.22 -27.63
CA LEU A 397 -2.71 20.84 -28.66
C LEU A 397 -2.46 21.67 -29.89
N ASP A 398 -2.02 21.07 -30.97
CA ASP A 398 -1.77 21.62 -32.32
C ASP A 398 -1.06 22.99 -32.42
N PRO A 399 0.05 23.12 -33.13
CA PRO A 399 0.76 24.39 -33.30
C PRO A 399 -0.05 25.50 -34.01
N GLU A 400 -1.20 25.18 -34.60
CA GLU A 400 -2.09 26.10 -35.29
C GLU A 400 -3.33 26.54 -34.51
N ALA A 401 -3.55 25.99 -33.27
CA ALA A 401 -4.69 26.35 -32.44
C ALA A 401 -4.34 27.50 -31.49
N GLU A 402 -5.08 28.60 -31.61
CA GLU A 402 -5.13 29.69 -30.63
C GLU A 402 -5.24 29.14 -29.20
N GLN A 403 -4.51 29.76 -28.25
CA GLN A 403 -4.42 29.48 -26.80
C GLN A 403 -5.55 28.68 -26.23
N VAL A 404 -5.44 27.32 -26.24
CA VAL A 404 -6.42 26.45 -25.62
C VAL A 404 -6.06 26.30 -24.16
N SER A 405 -6.70 27.10 -23.30
CA SER A 405 -6.80 26.79 -21.88
C SER A 405 -7.86 25.72 -21.70
N GLY A 406 -7.74 24.87 -20.69
CA GLY A 406 -8.72 23.82 -20.40
C GLY A 406 -8.31 23.04 -19.16
N ILE A 407 -9.11 22.08 -18.80
CA ILE A 407 -8.86 21.19 -17.68
C ILE A 407 -8.76 19.75 -18.18
N ARG A 408 -7.88 19.00 -17.56
CA ARG A 408 -7.84 17.55 -17.62
C ARG A 408 -8.11 16.99 -16.24
N ALA A 409 -9.16 16.17 -16.10
CA ALA A 409 -9.52 15.54 -14.84
C ALA A 409 -9.81 14.05 -15.07
N GLY A 410 -9.35 13.18 -14.19
CA GLY A 410 -9.51 11.75 -14.39
C GLY A 410 -8.92 10.87 -13.30
N PHE A 411 -8.76 9.62 -13.65
CA PHE A 411 -8.36 8.53 -12.78
C PHE A 411 -7.10 7.85 -13.29
N VAL A 412 -6.23 7.44 -12.37
CA VAL A 412 -5.19 6.45 -12.61
C VAL A 412 -5.59 5.22 -11.82
N LEU A 413 -5.93 4.14 -12.51
CA LEU A 413 -6.48 2.92 -11.91
C LEU A 413 -5.55 1.74 -12.17
N PRO A 414 -5.41 0.80 -11.23
CA PRO A 414 -4.68 -0.44 -11.47
C PRO A 414 -5.41 -1.25 -12.53
N CYS A 415 -4.69 -1.80 -13.48
CA CYS A 415 -5.24 -2.64 -14.53
C CYS A 415 -4.41 -3.91 -14.74
N GLN A 416 -5.08 -4.96 -15.20
CA GLN A 416 -4.44 -6.19 -15.61
C GLN A 416 -4.52 -6.28 -17.14
N GLY A 417 -3.39 -6.18 -17.81
CA GLY A 417 -3.31 -6.31 -19.27
C GLY A 417 -1.88 -6.52 -19.69
N LYS A 418 -1.66 -7.41 -20.67
CA LYS A 418 -0.36 -7.52 -21.35
C LYS A 418 -0.17 -6.22 -22.13
N ALA A 419 0.90 -5.49 -21.84
CA ALA A 419 1.45 -4.55 -22.79
C ALA A 419 1.66 -5.32 -24.11
N THR A 420 0.98 -4.91 -25.15
CA THR A 420 1.25 -5.39 -26.50
C THR A 420 2.68 -4.94 -26.80
N GLN A 421 3.66 -5.86 -26.70
CA GLN A 421 4.97 -5.61 -27.26
C GLN A 421 4.75 -5.39 -28.75
N GLU A 422 4.89 -4.16 -29.19
CA GLU A 422 5.12 -3.87 -30.60
C GLU A 422 6.33 -4.69 -31.03
N GLN A 423 6.06 -5.69 -31.84
CA GLN A 423 7.08 -6.38 -32.63
C GLN A 423 7.67 -5.34 -33.58
N THR A 424 8.82 -4.79 -33.21
CA THR A 424 9.71 -4.14 -34.16
C THR A 424 10.31 -5.23 -35.01
N VAL A 425 9.88 -5.29 -36.26
CA VAL A 425 10.54 -6.02 -37.37
C VAL A 425 11.66 -5.14 -37.90
#